data_40059b478c73ceda15ff67c98ba17dbb
#
_entry.id   40059b478c73ceda15ff67c98ba17dbb
#
_cell.length_a   1.000
_cell.length_b   1.000
_cell.length_c   1.000
_cell.angle_alpha   90.00
_cell.angle_beta   90.00
_cell.angle_gamma   90.00
#
_symmetry.space_group_name_H-M   'P 1'
#
loop_
_entity.id
_entity.type
_entity.pdbx_description
1 polymer ?
#
loop_
_entity_poly.entity_id
_entity_poly.type
_entity_poly.pdbx_seq_one_letter_code
_entity_poly.pdbx_strand_id
1 'polypeptide(L)'
;TVGVVPGIDELAQRPEQFRLALSLHAPQSDLRRELIPLEKRHPLPEVIEALRKFDAAGGKRITFEYTMIRGINDDLVLLPALADLASQVRAFVNLIPFNPIPYQDWEASEPERIAEFARGLEDRGVSVAVRETRGQDIDAACGQLRAHTLVQIEKHGTAELPDAAPDSVKPNLA
;
A
#
# COMPACT_ATOMS: atom_id res chain seq x y z
N THR A 1 5.22 3.79 1.06
CA THR A 1 4.66 5.16 0.96
C THR A 1 3.37 5.17 0.15
N VAL A 2 2.49 6.12 0.43
CA VAL A 2 1.31 6.45 -0.40
C VAL A 2 1.60 7.57 -1.42
N GLY A 3 2.87 7.97 -1.59
CA GLY A 3 3.29 9.00 -2.55
C GLY A 3 3.52 10.39 -1.94
N VAL A 4 4.17 10.45 -0.78
CA VAL A 4 4.63 11.73 -0.19
C VAL A 4 5.88 12.19 -0.96
N VAL A 5 5.70 13.07 -1.93
CA VAL A 5 6.76 13.50 -2.87
C VAL A 5 8.02 13.99 -2.17
N PRO A 6 7.98 14.89 -1.16
CA PRO A 6 9.20 15.33 -0.46
C PRO A 6 9.99 14.18 0.17
N GLY A 7 9.28 13.17 0.71
CA GLY A 7 9.94 12.00 1.29
C GLY A 7 10.59 11.09 0.25
N ILE A 8 10.03 10.98 -0.96
CA ILE A 8 10.64 10.25 -2.08
C ILE A 8 11.89 10.98 -2.56
N ASP A 9 11.81 12.31 -2.71
CA ASP A 9 12.95 13.14 -3.11
C ASP A 9 14.09 13.09 -2.08
N GLU A 10 13.78 13.04 -0.79
CA GLU A 10 14.77 12.84 0.27
C GLU A 10 15.45 11.47 0.16
N LEU A 11 14.67 10.39 -0.04
CA LEU A 11 15.20 9.04 -0.23
C LEU A 11 16.10 8.94 -1.46
N ALA A 12 15.80 9.68 -2.54
CA ALA A 12 16.63 9.71 -3.75
C ALA A 12 18.02 10.33 -3.52
N GLN A 13 18.19 11.14 -2.49
CA GLN A 13 19.46 11.76 -2.11
C GLN A 13 20.30 10.93 -1.14
N ARG A 14 19.75 9.83 -0.63
CA ARG A 14 20.42 8.97 0.34
C ARG A 14 21.40 8.02 -0.35
N PRO A 15 22.58 7.78 0.22
CA PRO A 15 23.55 6.85 -0.34
C PRO A 15 23.13 5.38 -0.20
N GLU A 16 22.21 5.08 0.70
CA GLU A 16 21.73 3.73 0.95
C GLU A 16 20.76 3.27 -0.16
N GLN A 17 20.91 2.06 -0.61
CA GLN A 17 20.08 1.47 -1.65
C GLN A 17 18.77 0.91 -1.09
N PHE A 18 17.76 1.74 -0.94
CA PHE A 18 16.42 1.32 -0.53
C PHE A 18 15.62 0.70 -1.67
N ARG A 19 14.73 -0.23 -1.33
CA ARG A 19 13.59 -0.62 -2.16
C ARG A 19 12.41 0.25 -1.78
N LEU A 20 11.66 0.73 -2.75
CA LEU A 20 10.54 1.64 -2.49
C LEU A 20 9.24 1.00 -2.96
N ALA A 21 8.30 0.85 -2.04
CA ALA A 21 6.94 0.42 -2.36
C ALA A 21 5.99 1.64 -2.35
N LEU A 22 5.29 1.84 -3.47
CA LEU A 22 4.23 2.83 -3.62
C LEU A 22 2.87 2.15 -3.53
N SER A 23 2.04 2.55 -2.57
CA SER A 23 0.61 2.25 -2.58
C SER A 23 -0.05 3.04 -3.71
N LEU A 24 -0.17 2.41 -4.88
CA LEU A 24 -0.69 3.06 -6.09
C LEU A 24 -2.22 2.99 -6.16
N HIS A 25 -2.75 1.78 -6.10
CA HIS A 25 -4.17 1.37 -6.11
C HIS A 25 -5.03 1.83 -7.28
N ALA A 26 -4.58 2.82 -8.06
CA ALA A 26 -5.21 3.22 -9.32
C ALA A 26 -4.20 3.91 -10.24
N PRO A 27 -4.27 3.66 -11.58
CA PRO A 27 -3.36 4.28 -12.54
C PRO A 27 -3.84 5.64 -13.05
N GLN A 28 -4.99 6.12 -12.60
CA GLN A 28 -5.61 7.39 -13.00
C GLN A 28 -5.83 8.25 -11.76
N SER A 29 -5.50 9.54 -11.84
CA SER A 29 -5.59 10.48 -10.71
C SER A 29 -6.99 10.61 -10.14
N ASP A 30 -8.03 10.58 -10.97
CA ASP A 30 -9.41 10.71 -10.50
C ASP A 30 -9.82 9.50 -9.66
N LEU A 31 -9.61 8.30 -10.18
CA LEU A 31 -9.87 7.07 -9.41
C LEU A 31 -8.96 6.96 -8.18
N ARG A 32 -7.69 7.35 -8.32
CA ARG A 32 -6.76 7.32 -7.20
C ARG A 32 -7.17 8.28 -6.08
N ARG A 33 -7.75 9.42 -6.41
CA ARG A 33 -8.23 10.42 -5.43
C ARG A 33 -9.38 9.90 -4.57
N GLU A 34 -10.19 9.00 -5.11
CA GLU A 34 -11.25 8.33 -4.36
C GLU A 34 -10.69 7.34 -3.33
N LEU A 35 -9.61 6.63 -3.70
CA LEU A 35 -8.97 5.61 -2.86
C LEU A 35 -7.93 6.18 -1.91
N ILE A 36 -7.22 7.23 -2.32
CA ILE A 36 -6.11 7.85 -1.59
C ILE A 36 -6.30 9.36 -1.53
N PRO A 37 -6.82 9.90 -0.43
CA PRO A 37 -7.04 11.34 -0.29
C PRO A 37 -5.78 12.20 -0.47
N LEU A 38 -4.58 11.63 -0.25
CA LEU A 38 -3.30 12.30 -0.43
C LEU A 38 -3.04 12.72 -1.89
N GLU A 39 -3.72 12.13 -2.86
CA GLU A 39 -3.68 12.51 -4.29
C GLU A 39 -3.94 14.00 -4.52
N LYS A 40 -4.78 14.61 -3.67
CA LYS A 40 -5.05 16.07 -3.73
C LYS A 40 -3.82 16.91 -3.46
N ARG A 41 -2.89 16.42 -2.64
CA ARG A 41 -1.68 17.15 -2.24
C ARG A 41 -0.48 16.76 -3.08
N HIS A 42 -0.40 15.50 -3.49
CA HIS A 42 0.67 14.93 -4.30
C HIS A 42 0.04 14.16 -5.46
N PRO A 43 -0.29 14.84 -6.57
CA PRO A 43 -0.89 14.21 -7.74
C PRO A 43 -0.01 13.13 -8.33
N LEU A 44 -0.62 12.08 -8.89
CA LEU A 44 0.09 10.94 -9.45
C LEU A 44 1.22 11.31 -10.44
N PRO A 45 1.07 12.29 -11.34
CA PRO A 45 2.16 12.69 -12.21
C PRO A 45 3.41 13.18 -11.46
N GLU A 46 3.23 13.91 -10.36
CA GLU A 46 4.34 14.39 -9.51
C GLU A 46 4.98 13.22 -8.76
N VAL A 47 4.18 12.27 -8.28
CA VAL A 47 4.67 11.05 -7.63
C VAL A 47 5.51 10.23 -8.60
N ILE A 48 5.05 10.01 -9.83
CA ILE A 48 5.80 9.27 -10.86
C ILE A 48 7.10 9.99 -11.20
N GLU A 49 7.10 11.32 -11.29
CA GLU A 49 8.34 12.08 -11.54
C GLU A 49 9.34 11.95 -10.38
N ALA A 50 8.87 11.97 -9.13
CA ALA A 50 9.73 11.72 -7.97
C ALA A 50 10.30 10.28 -7.98
N LEU A 51 9.50 9.29 -8.38
CA LEU A 51 9.97 7.91 -8.54
C LEU A 51 11.01 7.76 -9.65
N ARG A 52 10.88 8.49 -10.77
CA ARG A 52 11.90 8.53 -11.83
C ARG A 52 13.23 9.07 -11.31
N LYS A 53 13.19 10.14 -10.52
CA LYS A 53 14.40 10.70 -9.87
C LYS A 53 15.02 9.69 -8.92
N PHE A 54 14.21 9.00 -8.12
CA PHE A 54 14.67 7.94 -7.23
C PHE A 54 15.34 6.79 -7.99
N ASP A 55 14.75 6.32 -9.09
CA ASP A 55 15.33 5.28 -9.95
C ASP A 55 16.65 5.73 -10.59
N ALA A 56 16.68 6.96 -11.13
CA ALA A 56 17.88 7.55 -11.75
C ALA A 56 19.02 7.77 -10.76
N ALA A 57 18.73 8.04 -9.50
CA ALA A 57 19.72 8.19 -8.43
C ALA A 57 20.32 6.85 -7.95
N GLY A 58 19.98 5.73 -8.59
CA GLY A 58 20.49 4.40 -8.22
C GLY A 58 19.66 3.71 -7.15
N GLY A 59 18.45 4.14 -6.92
CA GLY A 59 17.47 3.44 -6.09
C GLY A 59 17.27 1.99 -6.56
N LYS A 60 16.97 1.10 -5.61
CA LYS A 60 16.62 -0.28 -5.95
C LYS A 60 15.18 -0.35 -6.47
N ARG A 61 14.76 -1.59 -6.81
CA ARG A 61 13.44 -1.90 -7.33
C ARG A 61 12.31 -1.05 -6.71
N ILE A 62 11.52 -0.44 -7.54
CA ILE A 62 10.22 0.16 -7.20
C ILE A 62 9.15 -0.91 -7.32
N THR A 63 8.25 -0.97 -6.34
CA THR A 63 7.08 -1.86 -6.37
C THR A 63 5.81 -1.01 -6.29
N PHE A 64 4.86 -1.26 -7.17
CA PHE A 64 3.50 -0.74 -7.07
C PHE A 64 2.64 -1.74 -6.31
N GLU A 65 2.17 -1.37 -5.14
CA GLU A 65 1.18 -2.13 -4.39
C GLU A 65 -0.20 -1.74 -4.91
N TYR A 66 -0.95 -2.72 -5.42
CA TYR A 66 -2.23 -2.51 -6.06
C TYR A 66 -3.28 -3.43 -5.43
N THR A 67 -4.05 -2.87 -4.51
CA THR A 67 -5.15 -3.61 -3.86
C THR A 67 -6.31 -3.73 -4.82
N MET A 68 -6.74 -4.95 -5.12
CA MET A 68 -7.79 -5.28 -6.10
C MET A 68 -9.15 -5.24 -5.41
N ILE A 69 -9.98 -4.25 -5.76
CA ILE A 69 -11.32 -4.00 -5.19
C ILE A 69 -12.34 -4.21 -6.30
N ARG A 70 -13.28 -5.12 -6.08
CA ARG A 70 -14.31 -5.49 -7.05
C ARG A 70 -15.10 -4.28 -7.54
N GLY A 71 -15.21 -4.13 -8.87
CA GLY A 71 -15.99 -3.09 -9.52
C GLY A 71 -15.48 -1.66 -9.31
N ILE A 72 -14.32 -1.48 -8.68
CA ILE A 72 -13.72 -0.16 -8.44
C ILE A 72 -12.46 0.01 -9.28
N ASN A 73 -11.46 -0.87 -9.11
CA ASN A 73 -10.17 -0.75 -9.77
C ASN A 73 -9.69 -2.05 -10.44
N ASP A 74 -10.59 -2.99 -10.65
CA ASP A 74 -10.30 -4.30 -11.25
C ASP A 74 -10.76 -4.42 -12.73
N ASP A 75 -11.18 -3.32 -13.34
CA ASP A 75 -11.53 -3.29 -14.75
C ASP A 75 -10.28 -3.37 -15.63
N LEU A 76 -10.31 -4.26 -16.65
CA LEU A 76 -9.21 -4.48 -17.58
C LEU A 76 -8.88 -3.24 -18.43
N VAL A 77 -9.81 -2.30 -18.54
CA VAL A 77 -9.57 -1.00 -19.19
C VAL A 77 -8.43 -0.21 -18.53
N LEU A 78 -8.12 -0.49 -17.27
CA LEU A 78 -7.05 0.16 -16.51
C LEU A 78 -5.65 -0.41 -16.84
N LEU A 79 -5.57 -1.59 -17.46
CA LEU A 79 -4.31 -2.28 -17.74
C LEU A 79 -3.31 -1.44 -18.57
N PRO A 80 -3.69 -0.78 -19.67
CA PRO A 80 -2.75 0.00 -20.44
C PRO A 80 -2.12 1.13 -19.62
N ALA A 81 -2.93 1.88 -18.89
CA ALA A 81 -2.46 2.98 -18.05
C ALA A 81 -1.53 2.49 -16.92
N LEU A 82 -1.88 1.36 -16.28
CA LEU A 82 -1.04 0.77 -15.22
C LEU A 82 0.29 0.25 -15.77
N ALA A 83 0.27 -0.38 -16.94
CA ALA A 83 1.47 -0.87 -17.59
C ALA A 83 2.39 0.28 -18.02
N ASP A 84 1.82 1.37 -18.55
CA ASP A 84 2.58 2.57 -18.91
C ASP A 84 3.27 3.19 -17.70
N LEU A 85 2.56 3.34 -16.57
CA LEU A 85 3.16 3.85 -15.33
C LEU A 85 4.27 2.93 -14.81
N ALA A 86 4.03 1.62 -14.81
CA ALA A 86 5.02 0.64 -14.35
C ALA A 86 6.29 0.67 -15.22
N SER A 87 6.13 0.80 -16.54
CA SER A 87 7.24 0.88 -17.49
C SER A 87 8.09 2.13 -17.29
N GLN A 88 7.47 3.28 -16.98
CA GLN A 88 8.15 4.56 -16.79
C GLN A 88 9.20 4.53 -15.66
N VAL A 89 9.00 3.69 -14.66
CA VAL A 89 9.89 3.60 -13.49
C VAL A 89 10.36 2.17 -13.24
N ARG A 90 10.22 1.30 -14.22
CA ARG A 90 10.59 -0.13 -14.15
C ARG A 90 10.04 -0.83 -12.91
N ALA A 91 8.81 -0.46 -12.54
CA ALA A 91 8.17 -0.99 -11.34
C ALA A 91 7.75 -2.44 -11.51
N PHE A 92 7.87 -3.20 -10.43
CA PHE A 92 7.18 -4.45 -10.23
C PHE A 92 5.77 -4.17 -9.68
N VAL A 93 4.76 -4.86 -10.17
CA VAL A 93 3.38 -4.71 -9.66
C VAL A 93 3.03 -5.87 -8.74
N ASN A 94 2.58 -5.54 -7.53
CA ASN A 94 2.10 -6.51 -6.56
C ASN A 94 0.58 -6.35 -6.42
N LEU A 95 -0.17 -7.30 -6.96
CA LEU A 95 -1.63 -7.36 -6.86
C LEU A 95 -2.00 -7.97 -5.52
N ILE A 96 -2.81 -7.25 -4.75
CA ILE A 96 -3.22 -7.65 -3.41
C ILE A 96 -4.73 -7.78 -3.40
N PRO A 97 -5.30 -8.98 -3.22
CA PRO A 97 -6.73 -9.11 -2.98
C PRO A 97 -7.15 -8.21 -1.82
N PHE A 98 -8.23 -7.45 -1.99
CA PHE A 98 -8.75 -6.60 -0.92
C PHE A 98 -9.17 -7.47 0.28
N ASN A 99 -8.81 -7.04 1.47
CA ASN A 99 -9.26 -7.68 2.69
C ASN A 99 -10.42 -6.84 3.26
N PRO A 100 -11.64 -7.38 3.36
CA PRO A 100 -12.80 -6.63 3.86
C PRO A 100 -12.53 -6.03 5.23
N ILE A 101 -12.96 -4.79 5.43
CA ILE A 101 -12.85 -4.08 6.69
C ILE A 101 -14.24 -3.66 7.17
N PRO A 102 -14.50 -3.68 8.50
CA PRO A 102 -15.73 -3.13 9.05
C PRO A 102 -15.84 -1.67 8.61
N TYR A 103 -16.97 -1.20 8.17
CA TYR A 103 -17.28 0.18 7.73
C TYR A 103 -17.01 0.49 6.24
N GLN A 104 -16.61 -0.46 5.41
CA GLN A 104 -16.53 -0.33 3.96
C GLN A 104 -17.28 -1.49 3.31
N ASP A 105 -18.17 -1.18 2.40
CA ASP A 105 -18.93 -2.17 1.62
C ASP A 105 -18.13 -2.67 0.40
N TRP A 106 -16.79 -2.54 0.45
CA TRP A 106 -15.92 -3.01 -0.60
C TRP A 106 -15.64 -4.50 -0.48
N GLU A 107 -15.56 -5.16 -1.61
CA GLU A 107 -15.29 -6.59 -1.70
C GLU A 107 -13.98 -6.84 -2.47
N ALA A 108 -13.35 -7.98 -2.18
CA ALA A 108 -12.24 -8.44 -2.99
C ALA A 108 -12.69 -8.75 -4.42
N SER A 109 -11.84 -8.46 -5.39
CA SER A 109 -12.03 -8.95 -6.75
C SER A 109 -12.01 -10.48 -6.77
N GLU A 110 -12.79 -11.09 -7.66
CA GLU A 110 -12.80 -12.55 -7.85
C GLU A 110 -11.41 -13.07 -8.25
N PRO A 111 -11.01 -14.26 -7.79
CA PRO A 111 -9.71 -14.84 -8.11
C PRO A 111 -9.44 -14.91 -9.62
N GLU A 112 -10.45 -15.23 -10.42
CA GLU A 112 -10.38 -15.29 -11.88
C GLU A 112 -10.09 -13.92 -12.49
N ARG A 113 -10.71 -12.86 -11.95
CA ARG A 113 -10.47 -11.47 -12.35
C ARG A 113 -9.05 -11.03 -12.02
N ILE A 114 -8.56 -11.36 -10.83
CA ILE A 114 -7.18 -11.07 -10.41
C ILE A 114 -6.19 -11.78 -11.33
N ALA A 115 -6.44 -13.05 -11.64
CA ALA A 115 -5.59 -13.83 -12.55
C ALA A 115 -5.61 -13.26 -13.98
N GLU A 116 -6.77 -12.82 -14.47
CA GLU A 116 -6.91 -12.18 -15.78
C GLU A 116 -6.17 -10.84 -15.83
N PHE A 117 -6.29 -10.03 -14.77
CA PHE A 117 -5.61 -8.75 -14.63
C PHE A 117 -4.08 -8.94 -14.57
N ALA A 118 -3.61 -9.95 -13.84
CA ALA A 118 -2.18 -10.30 -13.80
C ALA A 118 -1.65 -10.67 -15.19
N ARG A 119 -2.31 -11.59 -15.90
CA ARG A 119 -1.94 -11.96 -17.27
C ARG A 119 -1.93 -10.77 -18.21
N GLY A 120 -2.94 -9.88 -18.09
CA GLY A 120 -3.00 -8.66 -18.90
C GLY A 120 -1.83 -7.71 -18.69
N LEU A 121 -1.23 -7.66 -17.49
CA LEU A 121 -0.01 -6.92 -17.20
C LEU A 121 1.22 -7.65 -17.75
N GLU A 122 1.33 -8.97 -17.60
CA GLU A 122 2.41 -9.79 -18.15
C GLU A 122 2.50 -9.67 -19.65
N ASP A 123 1.37 -9.74 -20.35
CA ASP A 123 1.26 -9.58 -21.82
C ASP A 123 1.77 -8.20 -22.28
N ARG A 124 1.78 -7.21 -21.39
CA ARG A 124 2.32 -5.87 -21.62
C ARG A 124 3.77 -5.69 -21.14
N GLY A 125 4.43 -6.78 -20.76
CA GLY A 125 5.82 -6.79 -20.33
C GLY A 125 6.06 -6.28 -18.90
N VAL A 126 5.02 -6.19 -18.08
CA VAL A 126 5.13 -5.78 -16.66
C VAL A 126 5.35 -7.01 -15.79
N SER A 127 6.38 -6.98 -14.96
CA SER A 127 6.58 -8.01 -13.94
C SER A 127 5.53 -7.86 -12.84
N VAL A 128 4.78 -8.92 -12.58
CA VAL A 128 3.67 -8.92 -11.62
C VAL A 128 3.73 -10.14 -10.70
N ALA A 129 3.20 -9.99 -9.50
CA ALA A 129 2.84 -11.11 -8.63
C ALA A 129 1.48 -10.85 -8.00
N VAL A 130 0.77 -11.92 -7.70
CA VAL A 130 -0.42 -11.89 -6.87
C VAL A 130 -0.03 -12.31 -5.47
N ARG A 131 -0.30 -11.45 -4.48
CA ARG A 131 -0.03 -11.77 -3.09
C ARG A 131 -1.07 -12.74 -2.57
N GLU A 132 -0.64 -13.89 -2.07
CA GLU A 132 -1.51 -14.76 -1.30
C GLU A 132 -1.91 -14.05 0.01
N THR A 133 -3.20 -13.94 0.25
CA THR A 133 -3.73 -13.39 1.50
C THR A 133 -3.58 -14.45 2.59
N ARG A 134 -2.55 -14.34 3.42
CA ARG A 134 -2.39 -15.16 4.62
C ARG A 134 -2.94 -14.38 5.81
N GLY A 135 -3.69 -15.03 6.68
CA GLY A 135 -4.17 -14.43 7.93
C GLY A 135 -5.54 -13.76 7.83
N GLN A 136 -6.41 -14.20 6.92
CA GLN A 136 -7.83 -13.81 6.93
C GLN A 136 -8.51 -14.16 8.28
N ASP A 137 -8.03 -15.23 8.94
CA ASP A 137 -8.59 -15.72 10.20
C ASP A 137 -8.15 -14.90 11.43
N ILE A 138 -7.20 -13.97 11.29
CA ILE A 138 -6.58 -13.24 12.42
C ILE A 138 -6.52 -11.72 12.23
N ASP A 139 -7.36 -11.14 11.37
CA ASP A 139 -7.41 -9.68 11.10
C ASP A 139 -6.03 -9.03 10.87
N ALA A 140 -5.12 -9.75 10.20
CA ALA A 140 -3.71 -9.38 10.10
C ALA A 140 -3.40 -8.35 8.99
N ALA A 141 -4.39 -7.62 8.48
CA ALA A 141 -4.14 -6.56 7.50
C ALA A 141 -3.57 -5.30 8.18
N CYS A 142 -2.67 -4.60 7.46
CA CYS A 142 -2.11 -3.34 7.94
C CYS A 142 -3.19 -2.34 8.35
N GLY A 143 -3.23 -1.97 9.63
CA GLY A 143 -4.17 -1.02 10.20
C GLY A 143 -5.44 -1.62 10.82
N GLN A 144 -5.81 -2.87 10.56
CA GLN A 144 -7.00 -3.49 11.15
C GLN A 144 -6.90 -3.64 12.67
N LEU A 145 -5.75 -4.07 13.20
CA LEU A 145 -5.52 -4.18 14.65
C LEU A 145 -5.75 -2.84 15.38
N ARG A 146 -5.39 -1.72 14.77
CA ARG A 146 -5.62 -0.40 15.35
C ARG A 146 -7.09 -0.01 15.33
N ALA A 147 -7.83 -0.36 14.28
CA ALA A 147 -9.25 -0.08 14.17
C ALA A 147 -10.06 -0.83 15.22
N HIS A 148 -9.75 -2.10 15.47
CA HIS A 148 -10.38 -2.88 16.54
C HIS A 148 -10.13 -2.29 17.93
N THR A 149 -8.92 -1.83 18.21
CA THR A 149 -8.58 -1.21 19.50
C THR A 149 -9.36 0.07 19.73
N LEU A 150 -9.49 0.95 18.73
CA LEU A 150 -10.25 2.20 18.85
C LEU A 150 -11.75 1.95 19.08
N VAL A 151 -12.34 0.98 18.36
CA VAL A 151 -13.77 0.62 18.53
C VAL A 151 -14.05 0.01 19.90
N GLN A 152 -13.13 -0.75 20.48
CA GLN A 152 -13.27 -1.26 21.85
C GLN A 152 -13.22 -0.12 22.88
N ILE A 153 -12.35 0.87 22.71
CA ILE A 153 -12.27 2.03 23.59
C ILE A 153 -13.58 2.83 23.54
N GLU A 154 -14.14 3.07 22.37
CA GLU A 154 -15.42 3.78 22.24
C GLU A 154 -16.61 3.02 22.82
N LYS A 155 -16.64 1.68 22.71
CA LYS A 155 -17.72 0.86 23.26
C LYS A 155 -17.68 0.67 24.76
N HIS A 156 -16.53 0.78 25.41
CA HIS A 156 -16.35 0.51 26.83
C HIS A 156 -16.12 1.75 27.68
N GLY A 157 -16.33 2.96 27.16
CA GLY A 157 -16.23 4.24 27.88
C GLY A 157 -15.09 4.23 28.91
N THR A 158 -13.97 4.91 28.57
CA THR A 158 -12.83 5.17 29.49
C THR A 158 -12.51 4.05 30.49
N ALA A 159 -11.89 2.98 30.02
CA ALA A 159 -11.21 2.08 30.94
C ALA A 159 -10.00 2.85 31.51
N GLU A 160 -9.98 3.04 32.82
CA GLU A 160 -8.83 3.54 33.55
C GLU A 160 -7.60 2.72 33.18
N LEU A 161 -6.53 3.37 32.80
CA LEU A 161 -5.24 2.72 32.56
C LEU A 161 -4.83 2.06 33.89
N PRO A 162 -4.42 0.78 33.88
CA PRO A 162 -3.89 0.17 35.09
C PRO A 162 -2.67 0.98 35.54
N ASP A 163 -2.67 1.34 36.82
CA ASP A 163 -1.56 2.04 37.50
C ASP A 163 -0.23 1.36 37.16
N ALA A 164 0.75 2.15 36.81
CA ALA A 164 2.11 1.73 36.59
C ALA A 164 2.59 0.91 37.78
N ALA A 165 3.03 -0.31 37.57
CA ALA A 165 3.65 -1.14 38.58
C ALA A 165 4.87 -0.43 39.17
N PRO A 166 5.10 -0.50 40.50
CA PRO A 166 6.19 0.22 41.14
C PRO A 166 7.55 -0.35 40.76
N ASP A 167 8.47 0.53 40.44
CA ASP A 167 9.90 0.27 40.26
C ASP A 167 10.46 -0.61 41.41
N SER A 168 10.87 -1.84 41.06
CA SER A 168 11.77 -2.58 41.92
C SER A 168 12.59 -3.63 41.10
N VAL A 169 13.57 -3.18 40.37
CA VAL A 169 14.74 -4.01 40.07
C VAL A 169 16.01 -3.17 40.27
N LYS A 170 16.61 -3.33 41.42
CA LYS A 170 17.99 -2.86 41.71
C LYS A 170 18.96 -3.80 40.96
N PRO A 171 19.96 -3.29 40.24
CA PRO A 171 21.02 -4.12 39.71
C PRO A 171 21.93 -4.62 40.81
N ASN A 172 22.10 -5.89 40.96
CA ASN A 172 23.11 -6.51 41.80
C ASN A 172 24.45 -6.47 41.07
N LEU A 173 25.36 -5.63 41.50
CA LEU A 173 26.76 -5.64 41.13
C LEU A 173 27.53 -6.45 42.18
N ALA A 174 28.04 -7.56 41.80
CA ALA A 174 29.19 -8.22 42.39
C ALA A 174 29.94 -9.00 41.27
#